data_e8091526bf7bb851b4cec92fdb2063aa
#
_entry.id   e8091526bf7bb851b4cec92fdb2063aa
#
_cell.length_a   1.000
_cell.length_b   1.000
_cell.length_c   1.000
_cell.angle_alpha   90.00
_cell.angle_beta   90.00
_cell.angle_gamma   90.00
#
_symmetry.space_group_name_H-M   'P 1'
#
loop_
_entity.id
_entity.type
_entity.pdbx_description
1 polymer ?
#
loop_
_entity_poly.entity_id
_entity_poly.type
_entity_poly.pdbx_seq_one_letter_code
_entity_poly.pdbx_strand_id
1 'polypeptide(L)'
;MLICIINPNTTKNMTERIETVANKVASNGTTIVATNPKNGPESIEGYYDEVFCIPGILEEVFSNKEADAYIIGCFDDTGLDAVRTVTNKPVLGIGDSSYHIASCLAGTFSVITTLDVSIPILKNNLLKRGFD
;
A
#
# COMPACT_ATOMS: atom_id res chain seq x y z
N MET A 1 7.38 15.82 9.60
CA MET A 1 7.48 14.41 9.18
C MET A 1 7.09 14.32 7.72
N LEU A 2 7.90 13.66 6.89
CA LEU A 2 7.60 13.42 5.48
C LEU A 2 7.16 11.96 5.30
N ILE A 3 5.95 11.76 4.80
CA ILE A 3 5.40 10.42 4.49
C ILE A 3 5.29 10.28 2.98
N CYS A 4 5.91 9.25 2.41
CA CYS A 4 5.78 8.88 1.02
C CYS A 4 4.73 7.78 0.87
N ILE A 5 3.68 8.04 0.10
CA ILE A 5 2.66 7.04 -0.24
C ILE A 5 2.91 6.56 -1.66
N ILE A 6 3.13 5.26 -1.81
CA ILE A 6 3.41 4.64 -3.11
C ILE A 6 2.14 3.95 -3.60
N ASN A 7 1.54 4.48 -4.67
CA ASN A 7 0.56 3.74 -5.45
C ASN A 7 1.31 2.74 -6.35
N PRO A 8 1.14 1.41 -6.17
CA PRO A 8 1.93 0.43 -6.91
C PRO A 8 1.64 0.33 -8.41
N ASN A 9 0.51 0.85 -8.88
CA ASN A 9 0.16 0.88 -10.30
C ASN A 9 0.59 2.20 -10.98
N THR A 10 0.47 2.28 -12.30
CA THR A 10 0.92 3.44 -13.08
C THR A 10 -0.16 4.51 -13.28
N THR A 11 -1.33 4.38 -12.64
CA THR A 11 -2.48 5.28 -12.83
C THR A 11 -2.32 6.57 -12.04
N LYS A 12 -1.85 7.64 -12.69
CA LYS A 12 -1.58 8.95 -12.08
C LYS A 12 -2.80 9.56 -11.37
N ASN A 13 -3.97 9.47 -11.97
CA ASN A 13 -5.21 10.00 -11.36
C ASN A 13 -5.50 9.33 -10.01
N MET A 14 -5.22 8.03 -9.86
CA MET A 14 -5.34 7.33 -8.58
C MET A 14 -4.33 7.87 -7.56
N THR A 15 -3.08 8.10 -7.97
CA THR A 15 -2.04 8.67 -7.12
C THR A 15 -2.42 10.07 -6.60
N GLU A 16 -2.93 10.93 -7.47
CA GLU A 16 -3.40 12.29 -7.11
C GLU A 16 -4.58 12.25 -6.13
N ARG A 17 -5.49 11.29 -6.31
CA ARG A 17 -6.61 11.08 -5.36
C ARG A 17 -6.13 10.57 -4.02
N ILE A 18 -5.17 9.66 -3.98
CA ILE A 18 -4.54 9.18 -2.73
C ILE A 18 -3.90 10.36 -2.00
N GLU A 19 -3.11 11.17 -2.69
CA GLU A 19 -2.48 12.36 -2.11
C GLU A 19 -3.50 13.35 -1.53
N THR A 20 -4.55 13.62 -2.31
CA THR A 20 -5.63 14.53 -1.90
C THR A 20 -6.31 14.04 -0.61
N VAL A 21 -6.61 12.74 -0.51
CA VAL A 21 -7.27 12.17 0.66
C VAL A 21 -6.31 12.14 1.85
N ALA A 22 -5.06 11.74 1.65
CA ALA A 22 -4.07 11.69 2.71
C ALA A 22 -3.81 13.08 3.32
N ASN A 23 -3.73 14.12 2.50
CA ASN A 23 -3.55 15.49 2.98
C ASN A 23 -4.73 16.01 3.82
N LYS A 24 -5.97 15.51 3.59
CA LYS A 24 -7.14 15.90 4.40
C LYS A 24 -7.07 15.38 5.84
N VAL A 25 -6.35 14.29 6.08
CA VAL A 25 -6.27 13.62 7.38
C VAL A 25 -4.89 13.75 8.04
N ALA A 26 -3.93 14.29 7.31
CA ALA A 26 -2.58 14.50 7.82
C ALA A 26 -2.57 15.48 9.00
N SER A 27 -1.85 15.13 10.06
CA SER A 27 -1.67 16.01 11.21
C SER A 27 -0.77 17.20 10.87
N ASN A 28 -0.92 18.30 11.61
CA ASN A 28 -0.07 19.46 11.46
C ASN A 28 1.43 19.10 11.56
N GLY A 29 2.22 19.61 10.64
CA GLY A 29 3.65 19.31 10.55
C GLY A 29 3.97 17.99 9.81
N THR A 30 2.97 17.31 9.22
CA THR A 30 3.17 16.19 8.32
C THR A 30 3.05 16.64 6.87
N THR A 31 4.04 16.30 6.07
CA THR A 31 4.05 16.48 4.61
C THR A 31 3.78 15.16 3.94
N ILE A 32 2.84 15.11 3.02
CA ILE A 32 2.52 13.93 2.23
C ILE A 32 3.08 14.13 0.81
N VAL A 33 3.71 13.10 0.29
CA VAL A 33 4.08 12.97 -1.13
C VAL A 33 3.52 11.64 -1.60
N ALA A 34 2.68 11.65 -2.64
CA ALA A 34 2.24 10.43 -3.29
C ALA A 34 2.94 10.25 -4.63
N THR A 35 3.37 9.03 -4.90
CA THR A 35 4.11 8.67 -6.10
C THR A 35 3.62 7.34 -6.68
N ASN A 36 3.99 7.07 -7.93
CA ASN A 36 3.73 5.80 -8.59
C ASN A 36 4.82 5.48 -9.61
N PRO A 37 5.07 4.18 -9.89
CA PRO A 37 6.01 3.75 -10.91
C PRO A 37 5.70 4.35 -12.29
N LYS A 38 6.76 4.57 -13.09
CA LYS A 38 6.61 4.98 -14.48
C LYS A 38 6.21 3.82 -15.40
N ASN A 39 6.65 2.61 -15.03
CA ASN A 39 6.43 1.38 -15.79
C ASN A 39 5.77 0.35 -14.89
N GLY A 40 4.88 -0.44 -15.47
CA GLY A 40 4.14 -1.48 -14.77
C GLY A 40 2.68 -1.51 -15.20
N PRO A 41 1.84 -2.34 -14.58
CA PRO A 41 0.42 -2.41 -14.87
C PRO A 41 -0.33 -1.15 -14.43
N GLU A 42 -1.38 -0.80 -15.17
CA GLU A 42 -2.31 0.28 -14.83
C GLU A 42 -3.27 -0.12 -13.70
N SER A 43 -3.50 -1.42 -13.53
CA SER A 43 -4.32 -2.02 -12.46
C SER A 43 -3.62 -3.25 -11.91
N ILE A 44 -3.79 -3.51 -10.61
CA ILE A 44 -3.27 -4.70 -9.95
C ILE A 44 -4.48 -5.54 -9.56
N GLU A 45 -4.61 -6.70 -10.18
CA GLU A 45 -5.78 -7.55 -10.04
C GLU A 45 -5.45 -8.93 -9.46
N GLY A 46 -4.16 -9.26 -9.33
CA GLY A 46 -3.73 -10.55 -8.82
C GLY A 46 -2.22 -10.70 -8.70
N TYR A 47 -1.76 -11.88 -8.34
CA TYR A 47 -0.34 -12.20 -8.20
C TYR A 47 0.50 -11.95 -9.46
N TYR A 48 -0.11 -12.10 -10.64
CA TYR A 48 0.59 -11.82 -11.90
C TYR A 48 1.02 -10.35 -11.97
N ASP A 49 0.10 -9.43 -11.72
CA ASP A 49 0.38 -8.00 -11.76
C ASP A 49 1.33 -7.58 -10.64
N GLU A 50 1.20 -8.22 -9.45
CA GLU A 50 2.10 -7.99 -8.33
C GLU A 50 3.57 -8.18 -8.70
N VAL A 51 3.92 -9.25 -9.44
CA VAL A 51 5.29 -9.52 -9.86
C VAL A 51 5.86 -8.37 -10.71
N PHE A 52 5.05 -7.75 -11.55
CA PHE A 52 5.48 -6.63 -12.41
C PHE A 52 5.49 -5.28 -11.70
N CYS A 53 4.78 -5.14 -10.57
CA CYS A 53 4.74 -3.91 -9.79
C CYS A 53 5.96 -3.75 -8.88
N ILE A 54 6.46 -4.84 -8.29
CA ILE A 54 7.47 -4.79 -7.22
C ILE A 54 8.73 -4.01 -7.63
N PRO A 55 9.34 -4.21 -8.80
CA PRO A 55 10.52 -3.44 -9.20
C PRO A 55 10.27 -1.93 -9.18
N GLY A 56 9.13 -1.49 -9.73
CA GLY A 56 8.76 -0.07 -9.75
C GLY A 56 8.49 0.51 -8.36
N ILE A 57 7.87 -0.25 -7.46
CA ILE A 57 7.69 0.15 -6.06
C ILE A 57 9.05 0.40 -5.40
N LEU A 58 10.01 -0.50 -5.59
CA LEU A 58 11.35 -0.37 -5.03
C LEU A 58 12.10 0.84 -5.61
N GLU A 59 11.95 1.13 -6.92
CA GLU A 59 12.49 2.34 -7.54
C GLU A 59 11.93 3.60 -6.89
N GLU A 60 10.63 3.64 -6.58
CA GLU A 60 10.01 4.76 -5.88
C GLU A 60 10.54 4.93 -4.46
N VAL A 61 10.75 3.83 -3.70
CA VAL A 61 11.40 3.88 -2.38
C VAL A 61 12.80 4.47 -2.46
N PHE A 62 13.60 4.02 -3.43
CA PHE A 62 14.97 4.50 -3.62
C PHE A 62 15.04 5.94 -4.11
N SER A 63 14.01 6.41 -4.81
CA SER A 63 13.91 7.80 -5.28
C SER A 63 13.43 8.77 -4.20
N ASN A 64 12.79 8.26 -3.13
CA ASN A 64 12.22 9.07 -2.04
C ASN A 64 12.88 8.77 -0.68
N LYS A 65 14.21 8.66 -0.66
CA LYS A 65 14.99 8.28 0.55
C LYS A 65 14.85 9.23 1.74
N GLU A 66 14.48 10.48 1.50
CA GLU A 66 14.25 11.47 2.55
C GLU A 66 12.93 11.25 3.31
N ALA A 67 12.01 10.43 2.83
CA ALA A 67 10.78 10.14 3.56
C ALA A 67 11.09 9.55 4.93
N ASP A 68 10.36 9.95 5.96
CA ASP A 68 10.45 9.41 7.31
C ASP A 68 9.71 8.07 7.45
N ALA A 69 8.70 7.84 6.59
CA ALA A 69 7.91 6.61 6.54
C ALA A 69 7.33 6.40 5.15
N TYR A 70 6.97 5.15 4.84
CA TYR A 70 6.33 4.77 3.59
C TYR A 70 4.95 4.14 3.84
N ILE A 71 4.03 4.36 2.91
CA ILE A 71 2.73 3.69 2.89
C ILE A 71 2.54 3.07 1.50
N ILE A 72 2.21 1.79 1.45
CA ILE A 72 1.79 1.12 0.22
C ILE A 72 0.31 1.36 0.02
N GLY A 73 -0.03 2.15 -1.01
CA GLY A 73 -1.39 2.59 -1.33
C GLY A 73 -2.18 1.57 -2.16
N CYS A 74 -2.07 0.28 -1.82
CA CYS A 74 -2.81 -0.82 -2.44
C CYS A 74 -3.38 -1.72 -1.36
N PHE A 75 -4.64 -2.11 -1.47
CA PHE A 75 -5.32 -2.91 -0.45
C PHE A 75 -4.80 -4.36 -0.40
N ASP A 76 -4.25 -4.87 -1.48
CA ASP A 76 -3.56 -6.16 -1.53
C ASP A 76 -2.17 -6.12 -0.88
N ASP A 77 -1.74 -4.95 -0.38
CA ASP A 77 -0.39 -4.72 0.20
C ASP A 77 0.75 -5.14 -0.72
N THR A 78 0.57 -4.96 -2.03
CA THR A 78 1.52 -5.34 -3.07
C THR A 78 2.90 -4.77 -2.80
N GLY A 79 3.89 -5.64 -2.68
CA GLY A 79 5.29 -5.27 -2.42
C GLY A 79 5.61 -4.82 -0.99
N LEU A 80 4.66 -4.80 -0.05
CA LEU A 80 4.86 -4.34 1.34
C LEU A 80 6.06 -5.00 2.01
N ASP A 81 6.15 -6.34 1.94
CA ASP A 81 7.25 -7.05 2.58
C ASP A 81 8.59 -6.83 1.86
N ALA A 82 8.59 -6.69 0.53
CA ALA A 82 9.80 -6.35 -0.21
C ALA A 82 10.34 -4.97 0.22
N VAL A 83 9.47 -3.97 0.37
CA VAL A 83 9.86 -2.64 0.85
C VAL A 83 10.42 -2.71 2.27
N ARG A 84 9.81 -3.49 3.16
CA ARG A 84 10.30 -3.70 4.54
C ARG A 84 11.71 -4.29 4.61
N THR A 85 12.19 -4.93 3.55
CA THR A 85 13.56 -5.50 3.50
C THR A 85 14.62 -4.52 3.03
N VAL A 86 14.25 -3.41 2.40
CA VAL A 86 15.19 -2.45 1.80
C VAL A 86 15.28 -1.11 2.54
N THR A 87 14.50 -0.93 3.60
CA THR A 87 14.56 0.26 4.45
C THR A 87 14.38 -0.07 5.92
N ASN A 88 15.01 0.72 6.80
CA ASN A 88 14.80 0.66 8.25
C ASN A 88 13.70 1.61 8.72
N LYS A 89 13.04 2.33 7.81
CA LYS A 89 11.96 3.26 8.13
C LYS A 89 10.64 2.51 8.27
N PRO A 90 9.66 3.03 9.03
CA PRO A 90 8.33 2.45 9.09
C PRO A 90 7.70 2.28 7.70
N VAL A 91 7.15 1.11 7.43
CA VAL A 91 6.41 0.81 6.19
C VAL A 91 5.07 0.19 6.55
N LEU A 92 4.01 0.87 6.15
CA LEU A 92 2.62 0.44 6.36
C LEU A 92 1.98 0.05 5.03
N GLY A 93 1.13 -0.96 5.05
CA GLY A 93 0.20 -1.27 3.98
C GLY A 93 -1.20 -0.83 4.37
N ILE A 94 -1.99 -0.33 3.43
CA ILE A 94 -3.37 0.08 3.75
C ILE A 94 -4.27 -1.12 4.05
N GLY A 95 -4.03 -2.29 3.46
CA GLY A 95 -4.72 -3.53 3.79
C GLY A 95 -4.37 -4.00 5.20
N ASP A 96 -3.09 -4.20 5.49
CA ASP A 96 -2.55 -4.60 6.80
C ASP A 96 -3.07 -3.69 7.92
N SER A 97 -2.97 -2.38 7.74
CA SER A 97 -3.48 -1.39 8.70
C SER A 97 -4.99 -1.47 8.89
N SER A 98 -5.75 -1.69 7.81
CA SER A 98 -7.21 -1.79 7.86
C SER A 98 -7.67 -3.00 8.67
N TYR A 99 -7.02 -4.16 8.51
CA TYR A 99 -7.36 -5.38 9.25
C TYR A 99 -7.14 -5.20 10.75
N HIS A 100 -5.98 -4.63 11.12
CA HIS A 100 -5.66 -4.38 12.53
C HIS A 100 -6.64 -3.39 13.17
N ILE A 101 -6.98 -2.30 12.49
CA ILE A 101 -7.95 -1.33 13.00
C ILE A 101 -9.35 -1.96 13.10
N ALA A 102 -9.79 -2.72 12.10
CA ALA A 102 -11.08 -3.40 12.12
C ALA A 102 -11.19 -4.36 13.32
N SER A 103 -10.15 -5.12 13.61
CA SER A 103 -10.11 -6.04 14.75
C SER A 103 -10.14 -5.35 16.13
N CYS A 104 -9.67 -4.10 16.19
CA CYS A 104 -9.82 -3.28 17.42
C CYS A 104 -11.25 -2.76 17.63
N LEU A 105 -12.03 -2.64 16.55
CA LEU A 105 -13.38 -2.06 16.60
C LEU A 105 -14.48 -3.11 16.75
N ALA A 106 -14.26 -4.33 16.28
CA ALA A 106 -15.29 -5.39 16.28
C ALA A 106 -14.68 -6.78 16.43
N GLY A 107 -15.45 -7.72 17.00
CA GLY A 107 -15.04 -9.12 17.14
C GLY A 107 -14.98 -9.88 15.81
N THR A 108 -15.65 -9.38 14.77
CA THR A 108 -15.62 -9.92 13.41
C THR A 108 -15.69 -8.77 12.41
N PHE A 109 -15.08 -8.96 11.24
CA PHE A 109 -15.18 -8.02 10.12
C PHE A 109 -15.20 -8.79 8.79
N SER A 110 -15.68 -8.14 7.74
CA SER A 110 -15.67 -8.69 6.39
C SER A 110 -14.83 -7.82 5.47
N VAL A 111 -14.14 -8.46 4.54
CA VAL A 111 -13.37 -7.80 3.50
C VAL A 111 -14.14 -7.93 2.18
N ILE A 112 -14.39 -6.80 1.52
CA ILE A 112 -15.04 -6.74 0.22
C ILE A 112 -13.99 -6.37 -0.83
N THR A 113 -13.94 -7.14 -1.91
CA THR A 113 -13.07 -6.87 -3.06
C THR A 113 -13.88 -6.85 -4.35
N THR A 114 -13.30 -6.31 -5.42
CA THR A 114 -13.97 -6.13 -6.72
C THR A 114 -13.84 -7.35 -7.63
N LEU A 115 -12.80 -8.17 -7.43
CA LEU A 115 -12.48 -9.29 -8.34
C LEU A 115 -12.16 -10.57 -7.55
N ASP A 116 -12.63 -11.69 -8.08
CA ASP A 116 -12.39 -13.02 -7.50
C ASP A 116 -10.90 -13.38 -7.47
N VAL A 117 -10.10 -12.90 -8.42
CA VAL A 117 -8.65 -13.16 -8.48
C VAL A 117 -7.87 -12.51 -7.32
N SER A 118 -8.43 -11.48 -6.67
CA SER A 118 -7.84 -10.87 -5.48
C SER A 118 -8.13 -11.67 -4.19
N ILE A 119 -9.14 -12.52 -4.17
CA ILE A 119 -9.54 -13.27 -2.96
C ILE A 119 -8.39 -14.11 -2.38
N PRO A 120 -7.63 -14.87 -3.17
CA PRO A 120 -6.50 -15.65 -2.64
C PRO A 120 -5.43 -14.77 -1.98
N ILE A 121 -5.12 -13.60 -2.55
CA ILE A 121 -4.15 -12.65 -2.00
C ILE A 121 -4.63 -12.14 -0.64
N LEU A 122 -5.90 -11.67 -0.57
CA LEU A 122 -6.48 -11.14 0.66
C LEU A 122 -6.53 -12.20 1.77
N LYS A 123 -6.92 -13.44 1.44
CA LYS A 123 -6.87 -14.55 2.39
C LYS A 123 -5.47 -14.81 2.92
N ASN A 124 -4.48 -14.86 2.04
CA ASN A 124 -3.08 -15.06 2.43
C ASN A 124 -2.56 -13.91 3.29
N ASN A 125 -2.93 -12.66 2.97
CA ASN A 125 -2.57 -11.51 3.78
C ASN A 125 -3.18 -11.58 5.17
N LEU A 126 -4.46 -11.93 5.30
CA LEU A 126 -5.12 -12.12 6.58
C LEU A 126 -4.42 -13.19 7.43
N LEU A 127 -4.23 -14.38 6.87
CA LEU A 127 -3.55 -15.50 7.57
C LEU A 127 -2.13 -15.11 8.00
N LYS A 128 -1.37 -14.44 7.13
CA LYS A 128 0.00 -13.98 7.41
C LYS A 128 0.05 -12.98 8.57
N ARG A 129 -1.02 -12.24 8.81
CA ARG A 129 -1.17 -11.24 9.89
C ARG A 129 -1.84 -11.82 11.14
N GLY A 130 -2.19 -13.12 11.14
CA GLY A 130 -2.80 -13.81 12.29
C GLY A 130 -4.31 -13.67 12.37
N PHE A 131 -4.96 -13.32 11.26
CA PHE A 131 -6.42 -13.33 11.13
C PHE A 131 -6.86 -14.63 10.43
N ASP A 132 -7.85 -15.35 10.98
CA ASP A 132 -8.47 -16.59 10.46
C ASP A 132 -9.98 -16.43 10.22
#